data_d061427e63020175f8a3dafded517f39
#
_entry.id   d061427e63020175f8a3dafded517f39
#
_cell.length_a   1.000
_cell.length_b   1.000
_cell.length_c   1.000
_cell.angle_alpha   90.00
_cell.angle_beta   90.00
_cell.angle_gamma   90.00
#
_symmetry.space_group_name_H-M   'P 1'
#
loop_
_entity.id
_entity.type
_entity.pdbx_description
1 polymer ?
#
loop_
_entity_poly.entity_id
_entity_poly.type
_entity_poly.pdbx_seq_one_letter_code
_entity_poly.pdbx_strand_id
1 'polypeptide(L)'
;GAGLVVKCGRARNGLGEWQQTKSNQLCKEPACRRAEICGAEMPDEESEINKMGRKKIIAGNWKMNMTPSEAVVLVETLKPLVANDEVDVVFCVPAIDIIPAMEAANGTNIQIGAENMYFEEKGAYTGEISPAMLTDAGVQYVIIGHSERRDYFAETEETVNKKVLNAFEHGIHPIICSAVPLPRR
;
A
#
# COMPACT_ATOMS: atom_id res chain seq x y z
N GLY A 1 -21.57 -5.13 14.82
CA GLY A 1 -20.52 -6.05 14.47
C GLY A 1 -19.58 -5.40 13.47
N ALA A 2 -18.36 -5.04 13.91
CA ALA A 2 -17.32 -4.49 13.03
C ALA A 2 -16.92 -5.57 12.01
N GLY A 3 -17.28 -5.39 10.74
CA GLY A 3 -16.86 -6.26 9.66
C GLY A 3 -15.39 -5.98 9.32
N LEU A 4 -14.50 -6.87 9.71
CA LEU A 4 -13.11 -6.85 9.27
C LEU A 4 -13.07 -7.13 7.76
N VAL A 5 -12.86 -6.11 6.96
CA VAL A 5 -12.67 -6.27 5.51
C VAL A 5 -11.17 -6.38 5.24
N VAL A 6 -10.70 -7.61 5.09
CA VAL A 6 -9.34 -7.88 4.61
C VAL A 6 -9.33 -7.69 3.09
N LYS A 7 -8.73 -6.62 2.59
CA LYS A 7 -8.44 -6.45 1.16
C LYS A 7 -6.95 -6.69 0.93
N CYS A 8 -6.63 -7.75 0.20
CA CYS A 8 -5.28 -8.02 -0.27
C CYS A 8 -5.01 -7.14 -1.50
N GLY A 9 -4.17 -6.10 -1.36
CA GLY A 9 -3.76 -5.24 -2.46
C GLY A 9 -2.32 -5.56 -2.90
N ARG A 10 -2.09 -5.78 -4.20
CA ARG A 10 -0.73 -5.84 -4.78
C ARG A 10 -0.21 -4.41 -4.95
N ALA A 11 0.85 -4.07 -4.26
CA ALA A 11 1.60 -2.86 -4.59
C ALA A 11 2.39 -3.11 -5.90
N ARG A 12 2.06 -2.37 -6.97
CA ARG A 12 2.88 -2.34 -8.20
C ARG A 12 3.87 -1.18 -8.08
N ASN A 13 5.15 -1.49 -8.17
CA ASN A 13 6.18 -0.47 -8.34
C ASN A 13 6.05 0.14 -9.73
N GLY A 14 5.77 1.44 -9.81
CA GLY A 14 5.56 2.16 -11.05
C GLY A 14 6.84 2.47 -11.82
N LEU A 15 7.46 1.47 -12.46
CA LEU A 15 8.56 1.64 -13.41
C LEU A 15 8.54 0.57 -14.52
N GLY A 16 7.38 0.13 -15.01
CA GLY A 16 7.31 -1.00 -15.93
C GLY A 16 6.46 -0.85 -17.20
N GLU A 17 5.98 0.32 -17.60
CA GLU A 17 5.09 0.39 -18.78
C GLU A 17 5.53 1.33 -19.94
N TRP A 18 6.75 1.88 -19.92
CA TRP A 18 7.20 2.82 -20.98
C TRP A 18 8.31 2.29 -21.90
N GLN A 19 8.66 1.00 -21.91
CA GLN A 19 9.70 0.47 -22.78
C GLN A 19 9.26 -0.62 -23.78
N GLN A 20 8.00 -0.97 -23.86
CA GLN A 20 7.54 -2.03 -24.77
C GLN A 20 7.17 -1.58 -26.20
N THR A 21 7.28 -0.30 -26.55
CA THR A 21 6.91 0.20 -27.87
C THR A 21 8.07 0.46 -28.84
N LYS A 22 9.32 0.10 -28.53
CA LYS A 22 10.47 0.33 -29.43
C LYS A 22 11.27 -0.90 -29.85
N SER A 23 10.89 -2.13 -29.51
CA SER A 23 11.66 -3.33 -29.89
C SER A 23 11.09 -4.13 -31.07
N ASN A 24 9.97 -3.73 -31.68
CA ASN A 24 9.38 -4.47 -32.80
C ASN A 24 9.78 -3.98 -34.20
N GLN A 25 10.87 -3.20 -34.33
CA GLN A 25 11.24 -2.63 -35.65
C GLN A 25 12.67 -2.92 -36.11
N LEU A 26 13.38 -3.91 -35.58
CA LEU A 26 14.72 -4.26 -36.04
C LEU A 26 14.97 -5.77 -36.01
N CYS A 27 14.31 -6.51 -36.91
CA CYS A 27 14.81 -7.79 -37.40
C CYS A 27 14.14 -8.10 -38.77
N LYS A 28 14.62 -7.41 -39.80
CA LYS A 28 14.40 -7.82 -41.19
C LYS A 28 15.76 -8.04 -41.83
N GLU A 29 16.45 -9.10 -41.42
CA GLU A 29 17.55 -9.68 -42.23
C GLU A 29 17.47 -11.21 -42.18
N PRO A 30 17.64 -11.89 -43.33
CA PRO A 30 17.44 -13.35 -43.49
C PRO A 30 18.75 -14.11 -43.27
N ALA A 31 19.47 -13.93 -42.17
CA ALA A 31 20.73 -14.61 -41.91
C ALA A 31 20.92 -15.12 -40.47
N CYS A 32 19.88 -15.43 -39.75
CA CYS A 32 20.02 -16.11 -38.45
C CYS A 32 19.54 -17.58 -38.55
N ARG A 33 20.27 -18.39 -39.33
CA ARG A 33 20.22 -19.86 -39.21
C ARG A 33 21.28 -20.26 -38.16
N ARG A 34 20.94 -20.17 -36.87
CA ARG A 34 21.64 -20.87 -35.79
C ARG A 34 20.78 -20.90 -34.53
N ALA A 35 19.73 -21.71 -34.62
CA ALA A 35 18.85 -21.98 -33.48
C ALA A 35 19.25 -23.28 -32.74
N GLU A 36 20.52 -23.66 -32.71
CA GLU A 36 20.93 -24.95 -32.14
C GLU A 36 22.03 -24.85 -31.03
N ILE A 37 22.37 -23.66 -30.52
CA ILE A 37 23.38 -23.54 -29.46
C ILE A 37 22.86 -22.64 -28.31
N CYS A 38 21.63 -22.71 -27.92
CA CYS A 38 21.18 -22.15 -26.65
C CYS A 38 20.09 -23.04 -26.05
N GLY A 39 20.52 -24.18 -25.50
CA GLY A 39 19.74 -24.94 -24.52
C GLY A 39 19.77 -24.27 -23.14
N ALA A 40 19.65 -22.96 -23.09
CA ALA A 40 19.34 -22.24 -21.87
C ALA A 40 17.82 -22.09 -21.85
N GLU A 41 17.16 -22.92 -21.06
CA GLU A 41 15.78 -22.68 -20.67
C GLU A 41 15.71 -21.23 -20.16
N MET A 42 14.95 -20.38 -20.86
CA MET A 42 14.65 -19.04 -20.36
C MET A 42 13.93 -19.24 -19.03
N PRO A 43 14.46 -18.73 -17.91
CA PRO A 43 13.72 -18.80 -16.67
C PRO A 43 12.40 -18.04 -16.88
N ASP A 44 11.30 -18.72 -16.56
CA ASP A 44 9.99 -18.11 -16.58
C ASP A 44 10.01 -16.87 -15.68
N GLU A 45 9.69 -15.71 -16.23
CA GLU A 45 9.69 -14.43 -15.52
C GLU A 45 8.85 -14.50 -14.22
N GLU A 46 7.88 -15.40 -14.16
CA GLU A 46 7.07 -15.67 -12.98
C GLU A 46 7.86 -16.33 -11.84
N SER A 47 8.91 -17.12 -12.14
CA SER A 47 9.76 -17.77 -11.13
C SER A 47 10.79 -16.81 -10.52
N GLU A 48 11.28 -15.83 -11.27
CA GLU A 48 12.19 -14.81 -10.75
C GLU A 48 11.49 -13.75 -9.92
N ILE A 49 10.25 -13.38 -10.29
CA ILE A 49 9.39 -12.48 -9.52
C ILE A 49 9.03 -13.11 -8.16
N ASN A 50 8.88 -14.44 -8.10
CA ASN A 50 8.64 -15.17 -6.85
C ASN A 50 9.91 -15.38 -6.01
N LYS A 51 11.10 -15.31 -6.61
CA LYS A 51 12.39 -15.39 -5.87
C LYS A 51 12.79 -14.09 -5.19
N MET A 52 12.32 -12.93 -5.68
CA MET A 52 12.37 -11.69 -4.91
C MET A 52 11.14 -11.66 -3.99
N GLY A 53 11.22 -12.43 -2.90
CA GLY A 53 10.16 -12.65 -1.95
C GLY A 53 9.53 -11.35 -1.44
N ARG A 54 8.48 -10.87 -2.14
CA ARG A 54 7.67 -9.78 -1.63
C ARG A 54 6.95 -10.27 -0.39
N LYS A 55 7.26 -9.68 0.74
CA LYS A 55 6.55 -9.97 1.97
C LYS A 55 5.06 -9.67 1.78
N LYS A 56 4.22 -10.59 2.20
CA LYS A 56 2.75 -10.40 2.15
C LYS A 56 2.35 -9.37 3.17
N ILE A 57 1.38 -8.53 2.84
CA ILE A 57 0.83 -7.51 3.73
C ILE A 57 -0.63 -7.82 3.97
N ILE A 58 -1.03 -7.90 5.24
CA ILE A 58 -2.42 -7.97 5.67
C ILE A 58 -2.73 -6.67 6.39
N ALA A 59 -3.51 -5.80 5.73
CA ALA A 59 -3.87 -4.50 6.27
C ALA A 59 -5.35 -4.46 6.66
N GLY A 60 -5.62 -4.10 7.91
CA GLY A 60 -6.96 -3.86 8.44
C GLY A 60 -7.28 -2.37 8.44
N ASN A 61 -8.36 -1.96 7.79
CA ASN A 61 -8.87 -0.60 7.84
C ASN A 61 -9.93 -0.50 8.95
N TRP A 62 -9.64 0.27 9.99
CA TRP A 62 -10.57 0.43 11.12
C TRP A 62 -11.70 1.38 10.83
N LYS A 63 -11.51 2.25 9.82
CA LYS A 63 -12.46 3.30 9.46
C LYS A 63 -12.74 4.21 10.66
N MET A 64 -13.91 4.81 10.74
CA MET A 64 -14.30 5.68 11.87
C MET A 64 -14.82 4.81 13.03
N ASN A 65 -13.96 3.99 13.63
CA ASN A 65 -14.28 3.19 14.80
C ASN A 65 -13.13 3.24 15.81
N MET A 66 -13.43 2.91 17.04
CA MET A 66 -12.57 2.93 18.21
C MET A 66 -12.29 4.34 18.73
N THR A 67 -12.17 4.43 20.01
CA THR A 67 -11.57 5.54 20.74
C THR A 67 -10.13 5.17 21.08
N PRO A 68 -9.26 6.12 21.45
CA PRO A 68 -7.88 5.82 21.81
C PRO A 68 -7.71 4.71 22.85
N SER A 69 -8.59 4.68 23.86
CA SER A 69 -8.55 3.64 24.89
C SER A 69 -8.97 2.26 24.36
N GLU A 70 -9.99 2.21 23.50
CA GLU A 70 -10.43 0.97 22.84
C GLU A 70 -9.39 0.48 21.83
N ALA A 71 -8.71 1.38 21.13
CA ALA A 71 -7.62 1.06 20.22
C ALA A 71 -6.48 0.33 20.93
N VAL A 72 -6.05 0.83 22.09
CA VAL A 72 -5.03 0.17 22.92
C VAL A 72 -5.47 -1.24 23.32
N VAL A 73 -6.69 -1.39 23.83
CA VAL A 73 -7.21 -2.70 24.25
C VAL A 73 -7.27 -3.68 23.09
N LEU A 74 -7.68 -3.22 21.90
CA LEU A 74 -7.78 -4.07 20.71
C LEU A 74 -6.39 -4.51 20.23
N VAL A 75 -5.41 -3.58 20.17
CA VAL A 75 -4.03 -3.91 19.79
C VAL A 75 -3.45 -4.94 20.76
N GLU A 76 -3.56 -4.71 22.07
CA GLU A 76 -3.07 -5.65 23.08
C GLU A 76 -3.71 -7.05 22.95
N THR A 77 -4.99 -7.11 22.65
CA THR A 77 -5.72 -8.37 22.43
C THR A 77 -5.24 -9.12 21.19
N LEU A 78 -4.91 -8.38 20.11
CA LEU A 78 -4.51 -8.95 18.83
C LEU A 78 -3.04 -9.37 18.78
N LYS A 79 -2.15 -8.75 19.56
CA LYS A 79 -0.71 -9.07 19.59
C LYS A 79 -0.40 -10.57 19.56
N PRO A 80 -0.89 -11.40 20.49
CA PRO A 80 -0.56 -12.83 20.50
C PRO A 80 -1.19 -13.60 19.34
N LEU A 81 -2.24 -13.06 18.73
CA LEU A 81 -2.97 -13.74 17.66
C LEU A 81 -2.37 -13.54 16.28
N VAL A 82 -1.62 -12.44 16.10
CA VAL A 82 -1.04 -12.05 14.81
C VAL A 82 0.48 -12.10 14.79
N ALA A 83 1.09 -12.60 15.86
CA ALA A 83 2.55 -12.75 15.94
C ALA A 83 3.04 -13.73 14.88
N ASN A 84 3.86 -13.25 13.92
CA ASN A 84 4.47 -14.06 12.86
C ASN A 84 5.61 -13.28 12.19
N ASP A 85 6.46 -13.98 11.42
CA ASP A 85 7.58 -13.40 10.68
C ASP A 85 7.36 -13.38 9.16
N GLU A 86 6.31 -14.03 8.66
CA GLU A 86 6.08 -14.25 7.24
C GLU A 86 5.27 -13.12 6.57
N VAL A 87 4.48 -12.39 7.36
CA VAL A 87 3.50 -11.42 6.88
C VAL A 87 3.63 -10.11 7.65
N ASP A 88 3.58 -8.99 6.96
CA ASP A 88 3.41 -7.68 7.59
C ASP A 88 1.95 -7.49 7.98
N VAL A 89 1.72 -7.29 9.27
CA VAL A 89 0.40 -7.00 9.82
C VAL A 89 0.29 -5.50 10.04
N VAL A 90 -0.65 -4.85 9.35
CA VAL A 90 -0.83 -3.39 9.39
C VAL A 90 -2.23 -3.06 9.89
N PHE A 91 -2.32 -2.23 10.91
CA PHE A 91 -3.60 -1.65 11.36
C PHE A 91 -3.65 -0.19 10.94
N CYS A 92 -4.53 0.13 9.98
CA CYS A 92 -4.81 1.50 9.56
C CYS A 92 -5.92 2.04 10.45
N VAL A 93 -5.55 3.03 11.26
CA VAL A 93 -6.39 3.55 12.36
C VAL A 93 -6.73 5.03 12.15
N PRO A 94 -7.80 5.55 12.78
CA PRO A 94 -8.08 6.98 12.83
C PRO A 94 -6.87 7.78 13.34
N ALA A 95 -6.70 9.01 12.86
CA ALA A 95 -5.53 9.83 13.18
C ALA A 95 -5.33 10.03 14.70
N ILE A 96 -6.42 10.12 15.46
CA ILE A 96 -6.38 10.27 16.92
C ILE A 96 -5.85 9.02 17.64
N ASP A 97 -5.91 7.86 16.99
CA ASP A 97 -5.54 6.56 17.57
C ASP A 97 -4.10 6.16 17.18
N ILE A 98 -3.45 6.88 16.26
CA ILE A 98 -2.11 6.53 15.77
C ILE A 98 -1.11 6.37 16.91
N ILE A 99 -0.92 7.41 17.72
CA ILE A 99 0.09 7.39 18.80
C ILE A 99 -0.21 6.31 19.84
N PRO A 100 -1.43 6.23 20.44
CA PRO A 100 -1.71 5.20 21.43
C PRO A 100 -1.64 3.76 20.85
N ALA A 101 -2.03 3.58 19.60
CA ALA A 101 -1.91 2.27 18.93
C ALA A 101 -0.44 1.90 18.67
N MET A 102 0.42 2.85 18.30
CA MET A 102 1.85 2.62 18.13
C MET A 102 2.55 2.27 19.43
N GLU A 103 2.25 2.99 20.51
CA GLU A 103 2.76 2.65 21.84
C GLU A 103 2.35 1.24 22.25
N ALA A 104 1.08 0.90 22.06
CA ALA A 104 0.57 -0.43 22.33
C ALA A 104 1.22 -1.51 21.43
N ALA A 105 1.50 -1.26 20.16
CA ALA A 105 2.12 -2.20 19.24
C ALA A 105 3.64 -2.36 19.42
N ASN A 106 4.26 -1.56 20.26
CA ASN A 106 5.72 -1.56 20.41
C ASN A 106 6.28 -2.95 20.76
N GLY A 107 7.39 -3.30 20.11
CA GLY A 107 8.06 -4.60 20.30
C GLY A 107 7.37 -5.80 19.64
N THR A 108 6.41 -5.55 18.74
CA THR A 108 5.70 -6.58 17.98
C THR A 108 5.91 -6.43 16.46
N ASN A 109 5.39 -7.37 15.67
CA ASN A 109 5.35 -7.30 14.21
C ASN A 109 4.19 -6.46 13.66
N ILE A 110 3.36 -5.87 14.52
CA ILE A 110 2.24 -5.03 14.12
C ILE A 110 2.77 -3.65 13.75
N GLN A 111 2.37 -3.19 12.58
CA GLN A 111 2.65 -1.83 12.11
C GLN A 111 1.37 -1.00 12.08
N ILE A 112 1.49 0.27 12.42
CA ILE A 112 0.35 1.18 12.40
C ILE A 112 0.41 2.01 11.13
N GLY A 113 -0.72 2.08 10.44
CA GLY A 113 -0.94 2.88 9.26
C GLY A 113 -1.96 3.99 9.50
N ALA A 114 -1.94 5.00 8.64
CA ALA A 114 -2.95 6.03 8.60
C ALA A 114 -4.06 5.68 7.58
N GLU A 115 -5.27 6.16 7.80
CA GLU A 115 -6.41 5.97 6.91
C GLU A 115 -6.48 6.99 5.78
N ASN A 116 -5.73 8.07 5.90
CA ASN A 116 -5.60 9.14 4.92
C ASN A 116 -4.40 10.02 5.24
N MET A 117 -3.94 10.79 4.25
CA MET A 117 -3.05 11.94 4.42
C MET A 117 -3.39 13.02 3.40
N TYR A 118 -2.97 14.24 3.68
CA TYR A 118 -3.05 15.32 2.70
C TYR A 118 -1.82 15.32 1.78
N PHE A 119 -1.90 16.02 0.66
CA PHE A 119 -0.81 16.07 -0.32
C PHE A 119 0.07 17.33 -0.20
N GLU A 120 -0.20 18.19 0.77
CA GLU A 120 0.60 19.38 1.06
C GLU A 120 1.41 19.17 2.34
N GLU A 121 2.61 19.74 2.38
CA GLU A 121 3.52 19.61 3.50
C GLU A 121 3.02 20.34 4.76
N LYS A 122 2.47 21.52 4.56
CA LYS A 122 1.95 22.41 5.61
C LYS A 122 1.10 23.51 5.00
N GLY A 123 0.28 24.16 5.80
CA GLY A 123 -0.48 25.31 5.36
C GLY A 123 -1.84 25.46 6.04
N ALA A 124 -2.70 26.27 5.42
CA ALA A 124 -4.03 26.57 5.92
C ALA A 124 -5.04 25.48 5.48
N TYR A 125 -4.84 24.26 5.94
CA TYR A 125 -5.64 23.08 5.63
C TYR A 125 -6.22 22.51 6.91
N THR A 126 -7.11 23.24 7.54
CA THR A 126 -7.69 22.89 8.84
C THR A 126 -8.30 21.50 8.85
N GLY A 127 -7.79 20.62 9.72
CA GLY A 127 -8.26 19.23 9.88
C GLY A 127 -7.47 18.19 9.10
N GLU A 128 -6.58 18.60 8.18
CA GLU A 128 -5.77 17.67 7.41
C GLU A 128 -4.48 17.26 8.16
N ILE A 129 -4.00 16.07 7.85
CA ILE A 129 -2.75 15.49 8.38
C ILE A 129 -1.72 15.46 7.26
N SER A 130 -0.57 16.10 7.45
CA SER A 130 0.49 16.11 6.44
C SER A 130 1.34 14.83 6.47
N PRO A 131 2.06 14.52 5.38
CA PRO A 131 3.02 13.41 5.35
C PRO A 131 4.07 13.52 6.45
N ALA A 132 4.61 14.73 6.68
CA ALA A 132 5.61 14.98 7.71
C ALA A 132 5.09 14.66 9.13
N MET A 133 3.81 14.97 9.43
CA MET A 133 3.19 14.60 10.71
C MET A 133 3.10 13.09 10.89
N LEU A 134 2.79 12.35 9.83
CA LEU A 134 2.73 10.89 9.86
C LEU A 134 4.12 10.27 10.02
N THR A 135 5.11 10.79 9.32
CA THR A 135 6.50 10.31 9.42
C THR A 135 7.06 10.54 10.82
N ASP A 136 6.84 11.73 11.40
CA ASP A 136 7.27 12.07 12.77
C ASP A 136 6.61 11.17 13.80
N ALA A 137 5.33 10.81 13.59
CA ALA A 137 4.63 9.83 14.41
C ALA A 137 5.11 8.38 14.19
N GLY A 138 5.99 8.11 13.20
CA GLY A 138 6.51 6.77 12.90
C GLY A 138 5.61 5.91 12.01
N VAL A 139 4.60 6.49 11.39
CA VAL A 139 3.68 5.77 10.48
C VAL A 139 4.40 5.36 9.22
N GLN A 140 4.28 4.08 8.84
CA GLN A 140 4.92 3.53 7.65
C GLN A 140 3.95 3.22 6.51
N TYR A 141 2.66 3.17 6.75
CA TYR A 141 1.63 2.85 5.76
C TYR A 141 0.52 3.88 5.76
N VAL A 142 -0.08 4.13 4.61
CA VAL A 142 -1.25 5.00 4.49
C VAL A 142 -2.22 4.50 3.44
N ILE A 143 -3.52 4.49 3.77
CA ILE A 143 -4.58 4.19 2.80
C ILE A 143 -4.83 5.46 1.98
N ILE A 144 -4.82 5.32 0.65
CA ILE A 144 -5.08 6.42 -0.28
C ILE A 144 -6.15 6.00 -1.30
N GLY A 145 -7.09 6.88 -1.57
CA GLY A 145 -8.12 6.67 -2.60
C GLY A 145 -9.22 5.69 -2.21
N HIS A 146 -9.47 5.51 -0.90
CA HIS A 146 -10.55 4.62 -0.44
C HIS A 146 -11.91 5.07 -1.00
N SER A 147 -12.77 4.11 -1.38
CA SER A 147 -14.07 4.38 -1.98
C SER A 147 -14.94 5.37 -1.16
N GLU A 148 -14.96 5.23 0.15
CA GLU A 148 -15.70 6.15 1.02
C GLU A 148 -15.20 7.59 0.91
N ARG A 149 -13.87 7.81 0.71
CA ARG A 149 -13.35 9.16 0.53
C ARG A 149 -13.70 9.73 -0.84
N ARG A 150 -13.76 8.88 -1.86
CA ARG A 150 -14.22 9.26 -3.19
C ARG A 150 -15.71 9.62 -3.18
N ASP A 151 -16.51 8.83 -2.49
CA ASP A 151 -17.97 8.99 -2.46
C ASP A 151 -18.43 10.15 -1.58
N TYR A 152 -17.78 10.35 -0.41
CA TYR A 152 -18.26 11.29 0.61
C TYR A 152 -17.38 12.54 0.77
N PHE A 153 -16.12 12.50 0.33
CA PHE A 153 -15.15 13.58 0.58
C PHE A 153 -14.54 14.12 -0.72
N ALA A 154 -15.18 13.88 -1.86
CA ALA A 154 -14.79 14.40 -3.17
C ALA A 154 -13.31 14.10 -3.56
N GLU A 155 -12.75 12.97 -3.11
CA GLU A 155 -11.41 12.56 -3.48
C GLU A 155 -11.39 12.11 -4.94
N THR A 156 -10.54 12.72 -5.76
CA THR A 156 -10.42 12.48 -7.20
C THR A 156 -9.14 11.69 -7.53
N GLU A 157 -9.02 11.17 -8.76
CA GLU A 157 -7.79 10.53 -9.23
C GLU A 157 -6.60 11.48 -9.17
N GLU A 158 -6.82 12.79 -9.41
CA GLU A 158 -5.76 13.79 -9.31
C GLU A 158 -5.26 13.95 -7.88
N THR A 159 -6.17 14.07 -6.90
CA THR A 159 -5.79 14.17 -5.49
C THR A 159 -5.16 12.89 -4.97
N VAL A 160 -5.65 11.72 -5.40
CA VAL A 160 -5.05 10.42 -5.12
C VAL A 160 -3.62 10.36 -5.65
N ASN A 161 -3.39 10.77 -6.90
CA ASN A 161 -2.05 10.78 -7.49
C ASN A 161 -1.09 11.67 -6.70
N LYS A 162 -1.49 12.90 -6.35
CA LYS A 162 -0.67 13.81 -5.52
C LYS A 162 -0.30 13.19 -4.17
N LYS A 163 -1.27 12.57 -3.50
CA LYS A 163 -1.03 11.88 -2.22
C LYS A 163 -0.05 10.72 -2.36
N VAL A 164 -0.19 9.91 -3.42
CA VAL A 164 0.71 8.76 -3.65
C VAL A 164 2.14 9.22 -3.88
N LEU A 165 2.35 10.25 -4.71
CA LEU A 165 3.69 10.79 -4.96
C LEU A 165 4.32 11.33 -3.67
N ASN A 166 3.56 12.09 -2.90
CA ASN A 166 4.03 12.66 -1.64
C ASN A 166 4.28 11.57 -0.56
N ALA A 167 3.49 10.50 -0.52
CA ALA A 167 3.77 9.36 0.34
C ALA A 167 5.14 8.73 0.04
N PHE A 168 5.46 8.53 -1.24
CA PHE A 168 6.77 8.01 -1.65
C PHE A 168 7.92 8.94 -1.29
N GLU A 169 7.75 10.25 -1.46
CA GLU A 169 8.77 11.26 -1.09
C GLU A 169 9.11 11.22 0.40
N HIS A 170 8.14 10.85 1.25
CA HIS A 170 8.31 10.72 2.70
C HIS A 170 8.61 9.30 3.18
N GLY A 171 8.83 8.35 2.27
CA GLY A 171 9.10 6.95 2.63
C GLY A 171 7.92 6.21 3.24
N ILE A 172 6.68 6.74 3.09
CA ILE A 172 5.46 6.08 3.54
C ILE A 172 4.95 5.17 2.42
N HIS A 173 4.59 3.94 2.75
CA HIS A 173 4.07 2.96 1.81
C HIS A 173 2.57 3.16 1.55
N PRO A 174 2.14 3.63 0.36
CA PRO A 174 0.73 3.82 0.09
C PRO A 174 0.00 2.50 -0.17
N ILE A 175 -1.12 2.30 0.50
CA ILE A 175 -2.10 1.24 0.20
C ILE A 175 -3.16 1.86 -0.70
N ILE A 176 -2.95 1.75 -2.01
CA ILE A 176 -3.78 2.42 -3.02
C ILE A 176 -5.07 1.63 -3.25
N CYS A 177 -6.22 2.26 -3.00
CA CYS A 177 -7.52 1.72 -3.31
C CYS A 177 -7.94 2.18 -4.72
N SER A 178 -7.95 1.26 -5.68
CA SER A 178 -8.49 1.53 -7.01
C SER A 178 -9.95 1.08 -7.08
N ALA A 179 -10.84 1.98 -7.45
CA ALA A 179 -12.22 1.63 -7.78
C ALA A 179 -12.24 1.05 -9.21
N VAL A 180 -12.11 -0.27 -9.34
CA VAL A 180 -12.47 -0.93 -10.60
C VAL A 180 -13.99 -1.17 -10.54
N PRO A 181 -14.81 -0.54 -11.40
CA PRO A 181 -16.21 -0.88 -11.48
C PRO A 181 -16.33 -2.35 -11.88
N LEU A 182 -16.84 -3.19 -11.00
CA LEU A 182 -17.22 -4.53 -11.40
C LEU A 182 -18.35 -4.39 -12.42
N PRO A 183 -18.29 -5.07 -13.57
CA PRO A 183 -19.41 -5.09 -14.50
C PRO A 183 -20.63 -5.58 -13.73
N ARG A 184 -21.71 -4.81 -13.78
CA ARG A 184 -22.99 -5.22 -13.21
C ARG A 184 -23.41 -6.51 -13.92
N ARG A 185 -23.53 -7.57 -13.17
CA ARG A 185 -24.14 -8.84 -13.67
C ARG A 185 -25.62 -8.66 -13.82
#